data_79ccf4014fcd566b6738f88339a3d3f0
#
_entry.id   79ccf4014fcd566b6738f88339a3d3f0
#
_cell.length_a   1.000
_cell.length_b   1.000
_cell.length_c   1.000
_cell.angle_alpha   90.00
_cell.angle_beta   90.00
_cell.angle_gamma   90.00
#
_symmetry.space_group_name_H-M   'P 1'
#
loop_
_entity.id
_entity.type
_entity.pdbx_description
1 polymer ?
#
loop_
_entity_poly.entity_id
_entity_poly.type
_entity_poly.pdbx_seq_one_letter_code
_entity_poly.pdbx_strand_id
1 'polypeptide(L)'
;IDWVPLGGYVKISGMIDESMDTEQMKQPAKPWEFRSKPAWQRLLIMVGGVLMNFLLAIFIYSMILFHWGDSFVSLQDMTHGMKFNERAREIGFRDGDILLRADEKPLERFGVDMLRDIAEARTVTVLRDGKEAEVYMPEISLLDIAKDDPMFVTALVPNVVDSVIPGGGLNKAGIQKGDSLVAVNGERLNSWNALVEKLDNMQADAEATGDKDASLQMVYSRNGLRDTVTVRTDSLFRVGATFSSLADYKETTR
;
A
#
# COMPACT_ATOMS: atom_id res chain seq x y z
N ILE A 1 -28.84 14.02 33.65
CA ILE A 1 -27.43 13.80 34.06
C ILE A 1 -26.55 13.93 32.83
N ASP A 2 -26.23 15.21 32.47
CA ASP A 2 -25.46 15.49 31.25
C ASP A 2 -24.04 15.82 31.63
N TRP A 3 -23.25 14.75 31.92
CA TRP A 3 -21.86 14.87 32.31
C TRP A 3 -20.88 14.78 31.14
N VAL A 4 -21.35 14.44 29.96
CA VAL A 4 -20.51 14.39 28.74
C VAL A 4 -21.25 15.12 27.63
N PRO A 5 -20.84 16.33 27.24
CA PRO A 5 -21.42 17.03 26.10
C PRO A 5 -20.94 16.33 24.81
N LEU A 6 -21.72 15.37 24.35
CA LEU A 6 -21.44 14.65 23.09
C LEU A 6 -21.78 15.46 21.84
N GLY A 7 -22.30 16.64 22.01
CA GLY A 7 -22.61 17.55 20.93
C GLY A 7 -23.42 18.74 21.41
N GLY A 8 -23.47 19.77 20.63
CA GLY A 8 -24.28 20.96 20.81
C GLY A 8 -24.45 21.68 19.49
N TYR A 9 -25.50 22.47 19.36
CA TYR A 9 -25.67 23.35 18.23
C TYR A 9 -25.88 24.79 18.71
N VAL A 10 -25.48 25.72 17.88
CA VAL A 10 -25.66 27.13 18.15
C VAL A 10 -26.64 27.70 17.13
N LYS A 11 -27.76 28.27 17.61
CA LYS A 11 -28.70 28.96 16.74
C LYS A 11 -28.22 30.40 16.52
N ILE A 12 -27.98 30.76 15.26
CA ILE A 12 -27.57 32.11 14.89
C ILE A 12 -28.81 32.97 14.66
N SER A 13 -28.96 34.01 15.43
CA SER A 13 -30.10 34.92 15.32
C SER A 13 -30.14 35.62 13.96
N GLY A 14 -31.31 35.58 13.29
CA GLY A 14 -31.49 36.18 11.96
C GLY A 14 -30.96 35.37 10.79
N MET A 15 -30.64 34.06 10.99
CA MET A 15 -30.33 33.12 9.96
C MET A 15 -31.46 32.08 9.88
N ILE A 16 -31.88 31.70 8.67
CA ILE A 16 -32.82 30.59 8.46
C ILE A 16 -32.03 29.32 8.57
N ASP A 17 -32.31 28.53 9.57
CA ASP A 17 -31.78 27.20 9.74
C ASP A 17 -32.83 26.12 9.36
N GLU A 18 -32.49 24.85 9.56
CA GLU A 18 -33.38 23.72 9.29
C GLU A 18 -34.69 23.77 10.10
N SER A 19 -34.76 24.57 11.18
CA SER A 19 -35.98 24.73 11.99
C SER A 19 -37.04 25.65 11.35
N MET A 20 -36.75 26.27 10.20
CA MET A 20 -37.65 27.13 9.42
C MET A 20 -38.42 28.17 10.24
N ASP A 21 -37.77 28.74 11.25
CA ASP A 21 -38.40 29.79 12.12
C ASP A 21 -38.57 31.11 11.34
N THR A 22 -39.55 31.11 10.44
CA THR A 22 -39.87 32.26 9.57
C THR A 22 -40.52 33.40 10.31
N GLU A 23 -41.05 33.22 11.54
CA GLU A 23 -41.72 34.26 12.29
C GLU A 23 -40.74 35.36 12.77
N GLN A 24 -39.50 34.97 13.13
CA GLN A 24 -38.46 35.95 13.48
C GLN A 24 -38.05 36.82 12.28
N MET A 25 -38.20 36.30 11.08
CA MET A 25 -37.81 37.01 9.85
C MET A 25 -38.82 38.13 9.47
N LYS A 26 -40.05 38.07 9.98
CA LYS A 26 -41.08 39.09 9.73
C LYS A 26 -40.84 40.39 10.53
N GLN A 27 -40.00 40.31 11.56
CA GLN A 27 -39.69 41.51 12.38
C GLN A 27 -38.51 42.28 11.75
N PRO A 28 -38.42 43.61 12.01
CA PRO A 28 -37.29 44.41 11.56
C PRO A 28 -35.96 43.85 12.07
N ALA A 29 -34.92 43.83 11.22
CA ALA A 29 -33.61 43.31 11.57
C ALA A 29 -32.99 44.11 12.72
N LYS A 30 -32.57 43.41 13.77
CA LYS A 30 -31.84 43.99 14.88
C LYS A 30 -30.35 44.13 14.58
N PRO A 31 -29.62 45.11 15.14
CA PRO A 31 -28.21 45.37 14.81
C PRO A 31 -27.25 44.19 15.06
N TRP A 32 -27.61 43.24 15.92
CA TRP A 32 -26.79 42.04 16.24
C TRP A 32 -27.14 40.82 15.42
N GLU A 33 -28.21 40.86 14.60
CA GLU A 33 -28.62 39.72 13.79
C GLU A 33 -27.72 39.51 12.58
N PHE A 34 -27.56 38.24 12.15
CA PHE A 34 -26.78 37.84 10.99
C PHE A 34 -27.16 38.64 9.74
N ARG A 35 -28.47 38.83 9.47
CA ARG A 35 -28.97 39.53 8.30
C ARG A 35 -28.65 41.04 8.27
N SER A 36 -28.32 41.64 9.42
CA SER A 36 -27.93 43.04 9.51
C SER A 36 -26.45 43.31 9.26
N LYS A 37 -25.63 42.22 9.19
CA LYS A 37 -24.18 42.34 9.02
C LYS A 37 -23.78 42.45 7.56
N PRO A 38 -22.68 43.15 7.26
CA PRO A 38 -22.13 43.24 5.92
C PRO A 38 -21.71 41.84 5.41
N ALA A 39 -21.66 41.68 4.08
CA ALA A 39 -21.46 40.39 3.43
C ALA A 39 -20.19 39.62 3.89
N TRP A 40 -19.09 40.34 4.12
CA TRP A 40 -17.86 39.74 4.58
C TRP A 40 -17.95 39.14 6.00
N GLN A 41 -18.69 39.79 6.92
CA GLN A 41 -18.91 39.26 8.27
C GLN A 41 -19.80 38.00 8.22
N ARG A 42 -20.83 38.02 7.37
CA ARG A 42 -21.69 36.85 7.14
C ARG A 42 -20.91 35.70 6.56
N LEU A 43 -19.99 35.97 5.62
CA LEU A 43 -19.10 34.98 5.07
C LEU A 43 -18.20 34.36 6.15
N LEU A 44 -17.60 35.17 7.01
CA LEU A 44 -16.77 34.68 8.12
C LEU A 44 -17.55 33.80 9.10
N ILE A 45 -18.80 34.14 9.40
CA ILE A 45 -19.64 33.31 10.28
C ILE A 45 -19.92 31.95 9.61
N MET A 46 -20.27 31.94 8.32
CA MET A 46 -20.57 30.70 7.59
C MET A 46 -19.35 29.81 7.42
N VAL A 47 -18.20 30.39 7.09
CA VAL A 47 -16.95 29.65 6.86
C VAL A 47 -16.25 29.29 8.16
N GLY A 48 -16.53 30.00 9.25
CA GLY A 48 -15.83 29.88 10.53
C GLY A 48 -15.82 28.46 11.09
N GLY A 49 -16.93 27.73 11.00
CA GLY A 49 -17.01 26.33 11.45
C GLY A 49 -16.08 25.41 10.66
N VAL A 50 -16.11 25.53 9.34
CA VAL A 50 -15.24 24.73 8.44
C VAL A 50 -13.77 25.10 8.64
N LEU A 51 -13.48 26.41 8.77
CA LEU A 51 -12.13 26.89 9.01
C LEU A 51 -11.55 26.37 10.34
N MET A 52 -12.36 26.38 11.42
CA MET A 52 -11.92 25.86 12.71
C MET A 52 -11.67 24.34 12.67
N ASN A 53 -12.51 23.59 11.97
CA ASN A 53 -12.27 22.15 11.77
C ASN A 53 -10.98 21.89 10.98
N PHE A 54 -10.71 22.70 9.96
CA PHE A 54 -9.47 22.61 9.17
C PHE A 54 -8.24 22.93 10.02
N LEU A 55 -8.28 24.00 10.82
CA LEU A 55 -7.18 24.37 11.73
C LEU A 55 -6.97 23.29 12.80
N LEU A 56 -8.06 22.74 13.34
CA LEU A 56 -7.99 21.65 14.32
C LEU A 56 -7.38 20.38 13.70
N ALA A 57 -7.74 20.04 12.45
CA ALA A 57 -7.17 18.90 11.75
C ALA A 57 -5.67 19.07 11.53
N ILE A 58 -5.23 20.27 11.09
CA ILE A 58 -3.79 20.58 10.96
C ILE A 58 -3.09 20.45 12.31
N PHE A 59 -3.67 20.97 13.37
CA PHE A 59 -3.08 20.92 14.70
C PHE A 59 -2.94 19.48 15.20
N ILE A 60 -3.99 18.66 15.09
CA ILE A 60 -3.96 17.25 15.49
C ILE A 60 -2.94 16.48 14.66
N TYR A 61 -2.95 16.67 13.33
CA TYR A 61 -2.01 15.99 12.44
C TYR A 61 -0.55 16.37 12.74
N SER A 62 -0.30 17.66 13.01
CA SER A 62 1.03 18.13 13.42
C SER A 62 1.46 17.53 14.75
N MET A 63 0.56 17.39 15.73
CA MET A 63 0.85 16.73 16.99
C MET A 63 1.17 15.24 16.81
N ILE A 64 0.44 14.56 15.93
CA ILE A 64 0.69 13.15 15.61
C ILE A 64 2.09 13.00 15.02
N LEU A 65 2.43 13.79 14.00
CA LEU A 65 3.74 13.76 13.38
C LEU A 65 4.87 14.14 14.36
N PHE A 66 4.62 15.11 15.25
CA PHE A 66 5.61 15.51 16.25
C PHE A 66 5.87 14.42 17.30
N HIS A 67 4.84 13.65 17.65
CA HIS A 67 4.96 12.63 18.72
C HIS A 67 5.41 11.27 18.18
N TRP A 68 4.89 10.82 17.04
CA TRP A 68 5.21 9.50 16.48
C TRP A 68 6.18 9.56 15.30
N GLY A 69 6.40 10.74 14.70
CA GLY A 69 7.20 10.87 13.49
C GLY A 69 6.49 10.29 12.28
N ASP A 70 7.26 10.13 11.20
CA ASP A 70 6.84 9.47 9.96
C ASP A 70 7.60 8.15 9.81
N SER A 71 6.87 7.03 9.77
CA SER A 71 7.45 5.70 9.62
C SER A 71 7.41 5.26 8.17
N PHE A 72 8.52 4.80 7.66
CA PHE A 72 8.61 4.30 6.30
C PHE A 72 9.57 3.10 6.22
N VAL A 73 9.40 2.28 5.20
CA VAL A 73 10.35 1.21 4.89
C VAL A 73 11.47 1.78 4.03
N SER A 74 12.69 1.68 4.52
CA SER A 74 13.88 2.11 3.79
C SER A 74 14.20 1.13 2.66
N LEU A 75 14.46 1.65 1.47
CA LEU A 75 14.90 0.84 0.34
C LEU A 75 16.23 0.12 0.59
N GLN A 76 17.10 0.71 1.43
CA GLN A 76 18.39 0.13 1.81
C GLN A 76 18.23 -1.09 2.74
N ASP A 77 17.14 -1.15 3.50
CA ASP A 77 16.84 -2.28 4.37
C ASP A 77 16.20 -3.45 3.62
N MET A 78 15.81 -3.26 2.34
CA MET A 78 15.25 -4.30 1.48
C MET A 78 16.36 -5.21 0.92
N THR A 79 16.96 -6.02 1.78
CA THR A 79 18.13 -6.86 1.48
C THR A 79 17.92 -7.89 0.36
N HIS A 80 16.68 -8.25 0.08
CA HIS A 80 16.32 -9.14 -1.03
C HIS A 80 16.10 -8.40 -2.35
N GLY A 81 16.12 -7.05 -2.31
CA GLY A 81 15.87 -6.21 -3.47
C GLY A 81 14.39 -6.15 -3.87
N MET A 82 14.16 -5.79 -5.12
CA MET A 82 12.84 -5.55 -5.69
C MET A 82 12.47 -6.60 -6.71
N LYS A 83 11.18 -6.87 -6.87
CA LYS A 83 10.61 -7.55 -8.02
C LYS A 83 10.05 -6.52 -8.99
N PHE A 84 10.29 -6.73 -10.26
CA PHE A 84 9.88 -5.85 -11.35
C PHE A 84 8.91 -6.56 -12.28
N ASN A 85 7.95 -5.82 -12.84
CA ASN A 85 7.06 -6.33 -13.86
C ASN A 85 7.78 -6.46 -15.22
N GLU A 86 7.06 -6.93 -16.23
CA GLU A 86 7.63 -7.16 -17.57
C GLU A 86 8.15 -5.86 -18.19
N ARG A 87 7.38 -4.77 -18.12
CA ARG A 87 7.79 -3.44 -18.60
C ARG A 87 9.10 -2.95 -17.96
N ALA A 88 9.21 -3.07 -16.64
CA ALA A 88 10.44 -2.67 -15.94
C ALA A 88 11.64 -3.54 -16.35
N ARG A 89 11.42 -4.85 -16.57
CA ARG A 89 12.48 -5.75 -17.06
C ARG A 89 12.91 -5.45 -18.49
N GLU A 90 11.98 -5.05 -19.37
CA GLU A 90 12.31 -4.58 -20.73
C GLU A 90 13.16 -3.30 -20.71
N ILE A 91 12.94 -2.40 -19.75
CA ILE A 91 13.75 -1.21 -19.54
C ILE A 91 15.17 -1.57 -19.07
N GLY A 92 15.35 -2.70 -18.37
CA GLY A 92 16.65 -3.21 -17.94
C GLY A 92 16.79 -3.45 -16.45
N PHE A 93 15.72 -3.29 -15.66
CA PHE A 93 15.69 -3.73 -14.27
C PHE A 93 15.72 -5.26 -14.16
N ARG A 94 16.20 -5.78 -13.05
CA ARG A 94 16.22 -7.21 -12.76
C ARG A 94 15.69 -7.47 -11.36
N ASP A 95 14.98 -8.59 -11.21
CA ASP A 95 14.55 -9.03 -9.89
C ASP A 95 15.77 -9.22 -8.97
N GLY A 96 15.69 -8.64 -7.77
CA GLY A 96 16.79 -8.58 -6.82
C GLY A 96 17.60 -7.28 -6.84
N ASP A 97 17.39 -6.39 -7.81
CA ASP A 97 18.00 -5.06 -7.77
C ASP A 97 17.51 -4.27 -6.56
N ILE A 98 18.41 -3.60 -5.86
CA ILE A 98 18.08 -2.63 -4.81
C ILE A 98 18.22 -1.22 -5.41
N LEU A 99 17.16 -0.44 -5.34
CA LEU A 99 17.13 0.92 -5.88
C LEU A 99 17.95 1.85 -4.98
N LEU A 100 18.91 2.56 -5.55
CA LEU A 100 19.80 3.47 -4.82
C LEU A 100 19.48 4.94 -5.09
N ARG A 101 19.46 5.33 -6.36
CA ARG A 101 19.31 6.73 -6.79
C ARG A 101 18.52 6.82 -8.09
N ALA A 102 17.77 7.90 -8.24
CA ALA A 102 17.18 8.35 -9.50
C ALA A 102 17.92 9.62 -9.93
N ASP A 103 18.69 9.56 -11.01
CA ASP A 103 19.72 10.54 -11.35
C ASP A 103 20.65 10.77 -10.14
N GLU A 104 20.73 12.00 -9.63
CA GLU A 104 21.52 12.33 -8.44
C GLU A 104 20.74 12.24 -7.12
N LYS A 105 19.39 12.03 -7.17
CA LYS A 105 18.52 12.01 -6.01
C LYS A 105 18.52 10.62 -5.35
N PRO A 106 18.90 10.48 -4.07
CA PRO A 106 18.84 9.21 -3.38
C PRO A 106 17.39 8.76 -3.22
N LEU A 107 17.12 7.48 -3.47
CA LEU A 107 15.86 6.83 -3.23
C LEU A 107 15.91 6.23 -1.82
N GLU A 108 15.17 6.82 -0.89
CA GLU A 108 15.20 6.40 0.52
C GLU A 108 13.97 5.57 0.91
N ARG A 109 12.80 5.91 0.36
CA ARG A 109 11.50 5.39 0.81
C ARG A 109 10.84 4.56 -0.29
N PHE A 110 10.31 3.42 0.10
CA PHE A 110 9.42 2.66 -0.77
C PHE A 110 8.04 3.33 -0.82
N GLY A 111 7.52 3.63 -2.01
CA GLY A 111 6.20 4.23 -2.18
C GLY A 111 6.03 5.04 -3.46
N VAL A 112 4.98 5.84 -3.50
CA VAL A 112 4.59 6.63 -4.69
C VAL A 112 5.65 7.69 -5.06
N ASP A 113 6.30 8.28 -4.06
CA ASP A 113 7.37 9.27 -4.31
C ASP A 113 8.57 8.63 -5.04
N MET A 114 8.93 7.40 -4.67
CA MET A 114 9.93 6.61 -5.38
C MET A 114 9.54 6.38 -6.84
N LEU A 115 8.29 5.98 -7.10
CA LEU A 115 7.80 5.76 -8.46
C LEU A 115 7.85 7.04 -9.30
N ARG A 116 7.49 8.17 -8.69
CA ARG A 116 7.60 9.48 -9.37
C ARG A 116 9.04 9.81 -9.71
N ASP A 117 9.95 9.67 -8.74
CA ASP A 117 11.36 9.97 -8.94
C ASP A 117 11.97 9.06 -10.02
N ILE A 118 11.58 7.78 -10.07
CA ILE A 118 11.98 6.85 -11.13
C ILE A 118 11.43 7.29 -12.50
N ALA A 119 10.14 7.67 -12.57
CA ALA A 119 9.51 8.05 -13.83
C ALA A 119 10.10 9.35 -14.43
N GLU A 120 10.55 10.27 -13.56
CA GLU A 120 11.12 11.56 -13.97
C GLU A 120 12.64 11.48 -14.26
N ALA A 121 13.30 10.41 -13.79
CA ALA A 121 14.74 10.24 -13.96
C ALA A 121 15.12 9.82 -15.39
N ARG A 122 16.32 10.17 -15.80
CA ARG A 122 16.97 9.65 -17.00
C ARG A 122 17.72 8.36 -16.73
N THR A 123 18.25 8.23 -15.53
CA THR A 123 19.05 7.08 -15.10
C THR A 123 18.69 6.69 -13.68
N VAL A 124 18.46 5.41 -13.45
CA VAL A 124 18.28 4.86 -12.11
C VAL A 124 19.48 3.99 -11.76
N THR A 125 20.16 4.33 -10.67
CA THR A 125 21.27 3.52 -10.15
C THR A 125 20.71 2.45 -9.22
N VAL A 126 21.09 1.21 -9.47
CA VAL A 126 20.67 0.05 -8.68
C VAL A 126 21.91 -0.69 -8.14
N LEU A 127 21.76 -1.35 -7.01
CA LEU A 127 22.73 -2.34 -6.53
C LEU A 127 22.33 -3.72 -7.05
N ARG A 128 23.10 -4.26 -7.98
CA ARG A 128 22.90 -5.54 -8.63
C ARG A 128 24.08 -6.46 -8.32
N ASP A 129 23.84 -7.61 -7.69
CA ASP A 129 24.89 -8.56 -7.31
C ASP A 129 26.04 -7.92 -6.53
N GLY A 130 25.73 -6.94 -5.67
CA GLY A 130 26.72 -6.20 -4.87
C GLY A 130 27.52 -5.15 -5.63
N LYS A 131 27.15 -4.81 -6.87
CA LYS A 131 27.78 -3.76 -7.69
C LYS A 131 26.74 -2.74 -8.14
N GLU A 132 27.15 -1.49 -8.21
CA GLU A 132 26.29 -0.46 -8.80
C GLU A 132 26.16 -0.69 -10.31
N ALA A 133 24.95 -0.58 -10.81
CA ALA A 133 24.61 -0.64 -12.22
C ALA A 133 23.64 0.50 -12.56
N GLU A 134 23.71 1.02 -13.76
CA GLU A 134 22.82 2.07 -14.25
C GLU A 134 21.78 1.49 -15.20
N VAL A 135 20.53 1.89 -14.99
CA VAL A 135 19.40 1.59 -15.87
C VAL A 135 18.90 2.88 -16.48
N TYR A 136 18.92 2.97 -17.80
CA TYR A 136 18.46 4.15 -18.54
C TYR A 136 16.96 4.11 -18.69
N MET A 137 16.28 5.14 -18.19
CA MET A 137 14.83 5.26 -18.26
C MET A 137 14.39 5.86 -19.60
N PRO A 138 13.41 5.24 -20.28
CA PRO A 138 12.73 5.89 -21.38
C PRO A 138 11.83 7.02 -20.88
N GLU A 139 11.36 7.90 -21.76
CA GLU A 139 10.30 8.85 -21.41
C GLU A 139 9.01 8.07 -21.09
N ILE A 140 8.68 7.98 -19.81
CA ILE A 140 7.51 7.27 -19.31
C ILE A 140 6.79 8.14 -18.30
N SER A 141 5.45 8.13 -18.34
CA SER A 141 4.65 8.88 -17.39
C SER A 141 4.52 8.11 -16.07
N LEU A 142 4.56 8.83 -14.94
CA LEU A 142 4.18 8.27 -13.64
C LEU A 142 2.81 7.56 -13.70
N LEU A 143 1.86 8.12 -14.45
CA LEU A 143 0.52 7.55 -14.57
C LEU A 143 0.52 6.19 -15.26
N ASP A 144 1.44 5.97 -16.21
CA ASP A 144 1.57 4.71 -16.91
C ASP A 144 2.12 3.63 -15.98
N ILE A 145 3.19 3.94 -15.23
CA ILE A 145 3.79 2.96 -14.30
C ILE A 145 2.96 2.73 -13.05
N ALA A 146 2.17 3.73 -12.61
CA ALA A 146 1.28 3.59 -11.46
C ALA A 146 0.02 2.75 -11.74
N LYS A 147 -0.35 2.59 -13.01
CA LYS A 147 -1.49 1.77 -13.45
C LYS A 147 -1.11 0.36 -13.87
N ASP A 148 0.18 0.05 -13.90
CA ASP A 148 0.63 -1.29 -14.29
C ASP A 148 0.05 -2.35 -13.35
N ASP A 149 -0.43 -3.44 -13.95
CA ASP A 149 -0.88 -4.64 -13.26
C ASP A 149 -0.20 -5.85 -13.94
N PRO A 150 0.70 -6.54 -13.24
CA PRO A 150 1.22 -6.27 -11.88
C PRO A 150 2.01 -4.97 -11.78
N MET A 151 2.10 -4.43 -10.55
CA MET A 151 2.79 -3.17 -10.26
C MET A 151 4.21 -3.14 -10.83
N PHE A 152 4.64 -1.97 -11.32
CA PHE A 152 5.96 -1.74 -11.93
C PHE A 152 7.11 -2.27 -11.07
N VAL A 153 7.04 -2.04 -9.77
CA VAL A 153 8.01 -2.53 -8.79
C VAL A 153 7.33 -2.88 -7.47
N THR A 154 7.72 -4.00 -6.88
CA THR A 154 7.28 -4.46 -5.55
C THR A 154 8.48 -4.96 -4.77
N ALA A 155 8.34 -5.11 -3.44
CA ALA A 155 9.37 -5.79 -2.67
C ALA A 155 9.47 -7.25 -3.11
N LEU A 156 10.68 -7.73 -3.28
CA LEU A 156 10.92 -9.15 -3.54
C LEU A 156 10.83 -9.91 -2.21
N VAL A 157 9.84 -10.78 -2.13
CA VAL A 157 9.62 -11.62 -0.95
C VAL A 157 10.28 -12.98 -1.21
N PRO A 158 11.21 -13.41 -0.35
CA PRO A 158 11.87 -14.70 -0.51
C PRO A 158 10.86 -15.86 -0.42
N ASN A 159 11.17 -16.95 -1.07
CA ASN A 159 10.34 -18.17 -1.10
C ASN A 159 10.47 -19.04 0.16
N VAL A 160 10.77 -18.44 1.30
CA VAL A 160 10.87 -19.09 2.62
C VAL A 160 9.59 -18.89 3.39
N VAL A 161 9.00 -19.99 3.85
CA VAL A 161 7.75 -19.97 4.63
C VAL A 161 8.00 -19.38 6.01
N ASP A 162 7.33 -18.30 6.37
CA ASP A 162 7.39 -17.71 7.71
C ASP A 162 6.38 -18.36 8.65
N SER A 163 5.15 -18.53 8.24
CA SER A 163 4.18 -19.33 9.00
C SER A 163 3.18 -20.04 8.10
N VAL A 164 2.61 -21.12 8.59
CA VAL A 164 1.54 -21.87 7.91
C VAL A 164 0.24 -21.73 8.67
N ILE A 165 -0.84 -21.51 7.94
CA ILE A 165 -2.18 -21.40 8.52
C ILE A 165 -2.68 -22.80 8.88
N PRO A 166 -3.08 -23.06 10.13
CA PRO A 166 -3.64 -24.35 10.52
C PRO A 166 -4.79 -24.78 9.61
N GLY A 167 -4.71 -25.99 9.07
CA GLY A 167 -5.72 -26.52 8.15
C GLY A 167 -5.61 -26.01 6.71
N GLY A 168 -4.67 -25.11 6.40
CA GLY A 168 -4.38 -24.67 5.04
C GLY A 168 -3.71 -25.75 4.20
N GLY A 169 -3.60 -25.52 2.90
CA GLY A 169 -3.04 -26.50 1.94
C GLY A 169 -1.60 -26.87 2.26
N LEU A 170 -0.73 -25.90 2.54
CA LEU A 170 0.67 -26.17 2.90
C LEU A 170 0.78 -26.90 4.25
N ASN A 171 -0.05 -26.55 5.23
CA ASN A 171 -0.07 -27.23 6.52
C ASN A 171 -0.46 -28.71 6.38
N LYS A 172 -1.50 -29.02 5.61
CA LYS A 172 -1.95 -30.40 5.31
C LYS A 172 -0.90 -31.19 4.54
N ALA A 173 -0.11 -30.53 3.71
CA ALA A 173 0.99 -31.15 2.97
C ALA A 173 2.28 -31.34 3.79
N GLY A 174 2.29 -30.90 5.07
CA GLY A 174 3.43 -31.07 5.98
C GLY A 174 4.53 -30.02 5.83
N ILE A 175 4.29 -28.95 5.11
CA ILE A 175 5.16 -27.79 5.00
C ILE A 175 5.17 -27.04 6.34
N GLN A 176 6.34 -26.56 6.74
CA GLN A 176 6.58 -25.92 8.03
C GLN A 176 7.29 -24.58 7.87
N LYS A 177 7.29 -23.77 8.93
CA LYS A 177 8.10 -22.56 9.00
C LYS A 177 9.57 -22.87 8.74
N GLY A 178 10.20 -22.04 7.90
CA GLY A 178 11.60 -22.19 7.49
C GLY A 178 11.82 -23.05 6.26
N ASP A 179 10.79 -23.75 5.75
CA ASP A 179 10.91 -24.46 4.47
C ASP A 179 11.03 -23.46 3.31
N SER A 180 11.89 -23.75 2.36
CA SER A 180 12.05 -22.96 1.14
C SER A 180 11.32 -23.64 -0.01
N LEU A 181 10.36 -22.95 -0.64
CA LEU A 181 9.65 -23.44 -1.82
C LEU A 181 10.53 -23.26 -3.05
N VAL A 182 10.94 -24.37 -3.70
CA VAL A 182 11.92 -24.38 -4.78
C VAL A 182 11.28 -24.39 -6.15
N ALA A 183 10.19 -25.14 -6.31
CA ALA A 183 9.49 -25.27 -7.58
C ALA A 183 8.00 -25.55 -7.37
N VAL A 184 7.20 -25.19 -8.37
CA VAL A 184 5.76 -25.50 -8.45
C VAL A 184 5.44 -26.00 -9.86
N ASN A 185 4.75 -27.15 -9.96
CA ASN A 185 4.39 -27.79 -11.23
C ASN A 185 5.58 -27.93 -12.21
N GLY A 186 6.76 -28.24 -11.67
CA GLY A 186 7.99 -28.39 -12.44
C GLY A 186 8.73 -27.11 -12.78
N GLU A 187 8.15 -25.94 -12.50
CA GLU A 187 8.80 -24.65 -12.74
C GLU A 187 9.46 -24.11 -11.48
N ARG A 188 10.69 -23.63 -11.63
CA ARG A 188 11.47 -23.10 -10.52
C ARG A 188 10.84 -21.81 -9.97
N LEU A 189 10.75 -21.73 -8.65
CA LEU A 189 10.35 -20.53 -7.93
C LEU A 189 11.59 -19.75 -7.46
N ASN A 190 11.67 -18.50 -7.84
CA ASN A 190 12.73 -17.59 -7.41
C ASN A 190 12.28 -16.67 -6.24
N SER A 191 10.99 -16.54 -6.05
CA SER A 191 10.40 -15.67 -5.01
C SER A 191 8.99 -16.13 -4.67
N TRP A 192 8.49 -15.68 -3.53
CA TRP A 192 7.07 -15.84 -3.18
C TRP A 192 6.15 -15.10 -4.16
N ASN A 193 6.57 -13.90 -4.61
CA ASN A 193 5.82 -13.14 -5.61
C ASN A 193 5.53 -13.97 -6.87
N ALA A 194 6.51 -14.78 -7.32
CA ALA A 194 6.32 -15.65 -8.48
C ALA A 194 5.28 -16.76 -8.23
N LEU A 195 5.16 -17.25 -6.98
CA LEU A 195 4.10 -18.19 -6.63
C LEU A 195 2.73 -17.53 -6.62
N VAL A 196 2.62 -16.31 -6.06
CA VAL A 196 1.35 -15.56 -6.05
C VAL A 196 0.87 -15.31 -7.47
N GLU A 197 1.73 -14.79 -8.35
CA GLU A 197 1.42 -14.57 -9.77
C GLU A 197 0.90 -15.83 -10.46
N LYS A 198 1.49 -16.99 -10.12
CA LYS A 198 1.06 -18.28 -10.65
C LYS A 198 -0.30 -18.73 -10.13
N LEU A 199 -0.59 -18.49 -8.85
CA LEU A 199 -1.88 -18.76 -8.23
C LEU A 199 -2.98 -17.86 -8.79
N ASP A 200 -2.68 -16.58 -9.02
CA ASP A 200 -3.60 -15.61 -9.61
C ASP A 200 -3.96 -16.01 -11.07
N ASN A 201 -2.96 -16.42 -11.86
CA ASN A 201 -3.20 -16.93 -13.21
C ASN A 201 -4.07 -18.20 -13.20
N MET A 202 -3.81 -19.13 -12.27
CA MET A 202 -4.64 -20.33 -12.12
C MET A 202 -6.06 -19.99 -11.69
N GLN A 203 -6.26 -18.99 -10.85
CA GLN A 203 -7.58 -18.50 -10.50
C GLN A 203 -8.32 -17.95 -11.71
N ALA A 204 -7.66 -17.12 -12.52
CA ALA A 204 -8.24 -16.54 -13.74
C ALA A 204 -8.63 -17.64 -14.74
N ASP A 205 -7.78 -18.65 -14.93
CA ASP A 205 -8.06 -19.80 -15.80
C ASP A 205 -9.23 -20.64 -15.28
N ALA A 206 -9.32 -20.84 -13.96
CA ALA A 206 -10.43 -21.55 -13.32
C ALA A 206 -11.75 -20.81 -13.44
N GLU A 207 -11.75 -19.49 -13.35
CA GLU A 207 -12.95 -18.66 -13.59
C GLU A 207 -13.42 -18.77 -15.04
N ALA A 208 -12.50 -18.87 -16.00
CA ALA A 208 -12.80 -19.03 -17.42
C ALA A 208 -13.30 -20.45 -17.77
N THR A 209 -12.78 -21.49 -17.14
CA THR A 209 -13.07 -22.91 -17.46
C THR A 209 -14.09 -23.55 -16.53
N GLY A 210 -14.34 -22.96 -15.34
CA GLY A 210 -15.22 -23.51 -14.31
C GLY A 210 -14.57 -24.63 -13.48
N ASP A 211 -13.32 -24.98 -13.71
CA ASP A 211 -12.56 -26.01 -12.98
C ASP A 211 -11.97 -25.39 -11.69
N LYS A 212 -12.46 -25.86 -10.54
CA LYS A 212 -12.04 -25.36 -9.22
C LYS A 212 -11.08 -26.30 -8.48
N ASP A 213 -10.67 -27.40 -9.08
CA ASP A 213 -9.79 -28.36 -8.41
C ASP A 213 -8.33 -28.07 -8.70
N ALA A 214 -7.73 -27.18 -7.87
CA ALA A 214 -6.36 -26.77 -8.02
C ALA A 214 -5.46 -27.51 -7.03
N SER A 215 -4.86 -28.60 -7.50
CA SER A 215 -3.76 -29.27 -6.82
C SER A 215 -2.44 -28.87 -7.47
N LEU A 216 -1.46 -28.50 -6.65
CA LEU A 216 -0.13 -28.07 -7.05
C LEU A 216 0.90 -29.10 -6.60
N GLN A 217 1.77 -29.50 -7.51
CA GLN A 217 2.95 -30.25 -7.13
C GLN A 217 4.06 -29.26 -6.73
N MET A 218 4.40 -29.23 -5.44
CA MET A 218 5.41 -28.32 -4.89
C MET A 218 6.66 -29.07 -4.47
N VAL A 219 7.82 -28.55 -4.88
CA VAL A 219 9.12 -29.00 -4.38
C VAL A 219 9.56 -28.00 -3.32
N TYR A 220 9.87 -28.49 -2.13
CA TYR A 220 10.42 -27.69 -1.06
C TYR A 220 11.78 -28.21 -0.60
N SER A 221 12.54 -27.36 0.07
CA SER A 221 13.81 -27.71 0.69
C SER A 221 13.74 -27.46 2.18
N ARG A 222 14.04 -28.48 2.97
CA ARG A 222 14.17 -28.43 4.43
C ARG A 222 15.55 -28.92 4.83
N ASN A 223 16.32 -28.10 5.52
CA ASN A 223 17.70 -28.43 5.94
C ASN A 223 18.58 -28.91 4.79
N GLY A 224 18.42 -28.38 3.58
CA GLY A 224 19.18 -28.75 2.39
C GLY A 224 18.67 -30.00 1.65
N LEU A 225 17.73 -30.73 2.21
CA LEU A 225 17.07 -31.87 1.55
C LEU A 225 15.84 -31.39 0.78
N ARG A 226 15.66 -31.88 -0.42
CA ARG A 226 14.51 -31.59 -1.28
C ARG A 226 13.51 -32.72 -1.21
N ASP A 227 12.23 -32.36 -1.12
CA ASP A 227 11.12 -33.29 -1.19
C ASP A 227 9.98 -32.67 -2.00
N THR A 228 9.06 -33.49 -2.47
CA THR A 228 7.95 -33.11 -3.32
C THR A 228 6.64 -33.49 -2.66
N VAL A 229 5.72 -32.52 -2.57
CA VAL A 229 4.40 -32.71 -2.00
C VAL A 229 3.31 -32.20 -2.92
N THR A 230 2.12 -32.76 -2.79
CA THR A 230 0.93 -32.23 -3.45
C THR A 230 0.19 -31.32 -2.49
N VAL A 231 0.02 -30.08 -2.86
CA VAL A 231 -0.68 -29.05 -2.09
C VAL A 231 -2.02 -28.76 -2.77
N ARG A 232 -3.11 -28.85 -2.02
CA ARG A 232 -4.43 -28.37 -2.48
C ARG A 232 -4.65 -26.96 -2.02
N THR A 233 -5.05 -26.09 -2.94
CA THR A 233 -5.46 -24.73 -2.62
C THR A 233 -6.88 -24.74 -2.04
N ASP A 234 -7.27 -23.63 -1.43
CA ASP A 234 -8.68 -23.36 -1.09
C ASP A 234 -9.45 -22.89 -2.35
N SER A 235 -10.75 -22.61 -2.18
CA SER A 235 -11.63 -22.10 -3.26
C SER A 235 -11.22 -20.74 -3.83
N LEU A 236 -10.28 -20.04 -3.20
CA LEU A 236 -9.71 -18.78 -3.61
C LEU A 236 -8.24 -18.95 -4.07
N PHE A 237 -7.85 -20.16 -4.41
CA PHE A 237 -6.50 -20.51 -4.86
C PHE A 237 -5.37 -20.15 -3.87
N ARG A 238 -5.66 -20.09 -2.56
CA ARG A 238 -4.67 -19.81 -1.52
C ARG A 238 -4.07 -21.11 -1.00
N VAL A 239 -2.78 -21.06 -0.73
CA VAL A 239 -2.04 -22.22 -0.18
C VAL A 239 -1.98 -22.25 1.35
N GLY A 240 -2.41 -21.17 2.00
CA GLY A 240 -2.52 -21.10 3.47
C GLY A 240 -1.18 -20.95 4.17
N ALA A 241 -0.39 -19.96 3.77
CA ALA A 241 0.83 -19.54 4.45
C ALA A 241 0.97 -18.02 4.48
N THR A 242 1.81 -17.52 5.38
CA THR A 242 2.34 -16.18 5.35
C THR A 242 3.83 -16.22 5.07
N PHE A 243 4.31 -15.21 4.40
CA PHE A 243 5.70 -15.02 4.02
C PHE A 243 6.15 -13.67 4.55
N SER A 244 7.45 -13.50 4.68
CA SER A 244 8.04 -12.21 5.04
C SER A 244 7.39 -11.10 4.20
N SER A 245 6.72 -10.18 4.86
CA SER A 245 6.08 -9.03 4.22
C SER A 245 6.93 -7.78 4.42
N LEU A 246 6.50 -6.65 3.87
CA LEU A 246 7.10 -5.35 4.19
C LEU A 246 7.11 -5.04 5.69
N ALA A 247 6.18 -5.64 6.46
CA ALA A 247 6.12 -5.50 7.91
C ALA A 247 7.31 -6.16 8.64
N ASP A 248 8.02 -7.08 7.99
CA ASP A 248 9.22 -7.70 8.55
C ASP A 248 10.48 -6.85 8.32
N TYR A 249 10.40 -5.83 7.46
CA TYR A 249 11.46 -4.85 7.31
C TYR A 249 11.38 -3.83 8.44
N LYS A 250 12.55 -3.44 8.94
CA LYS A 250 12.65 -2.46 10.00
C LYS A 250 12.10 -1.11 9.55
N GLU A 251 11.04 -0.64 10.19
CA GLU A 251 10.56 0.71 9.95
C GLU A 251 11.56 1.74 10.45
N THR A 252 11.91 2.68 9.61
CA THR A 252 12.73 3.84 9.98
C THR A 252 11.79 4.99 10.32
N THR A 253 11.93 5.55 11.53
CA THR A 253 11.16 6.71 12.00
C THR A 253 12.05 7.96 11.92
N ARG A 254 11.53 9.04 11.33
CA ARG A 254 12.16 10.38 11.31
C ARG A 254 11.29 11.40 11.99
#